data_bfc47918944fa63f396ca49a50008752
#
_entry.id   bfc47918944fa63f396ca49a50008752
#
_cell.length_a   1.000
_cell.length_b   1.000
_cell.length_c   1.000
_cell.angle_alpha   90.00
_cell.angle_beta   90.00
_cell.angle_gamma   90.00
#
_symmetry.space_group_name_H-M   'P 1'
#
loop_
_entity.id
_entity.type
_entity.pdbx_description
1 polymer ?
#
loop_
_entity_poly.entity_id
_entity_poly.type
_entity_poly.pdbx_seq_one_letter_code
_entity_poly.pdbx_strand_id
1 'polypeptide(L)'
;MLTAVSIDDTAEFRLPVALTRSAGSVTLVASSAGAVGRGTAELTPGAAVGPIQAVVGARSIVADAADMSMVVTIPVDAWGNSIAEGSPVLVSRENPVGVRSSSGAFVSHLLAFQELFSGTLAGRGLVWVASGPVTGPSVSLDEVAGPPLPFSLEPVESVLAANAGADGQTLVPIRTSVLRDRYGNVEPDGTQVTVEWTGPEGAGRTTAATISGVAQLSMQAPATPGAFQITGFCRGVHTASALTLPFAATVGTVTVRARLVDAGVFVSIGPVNRFGGTFVPDGTTARVSVADRDGEAGATSAGLVNGVLDIVVATRPLVGPVTVRVSVLGAEGAETLR
;
A
#
# COMPACT_ATOMS: atom_id res chain seq x y z
N MET A 1 -3.26 -29.53 -57.62
CA MET A 1 -2.34 -29.88 -58.73
C MET A 1 -2.51 -28.81 -59.79
N LEU A 2 -1.42 -28.24 -60.28
CA LEU A 2 -1.41 -27.26 -61.36
C LEU A 2 -0.93 -27.98 -62.62
N THR A 3 -1.50 -27.63 -63.75
CA THR A 3 -1.08 -28.19 -65.10
C THR A 3 -0.66 -27.05 -66.00
N ALA A 4 0.39 -27.23 -66.78
CA ALA A 4 0.85 -26.31 -67.79
C ALA A 4 1.30 -27.08 -69.04
N VAL A 5 1.30 -26.39 -70.16
CA VAL A 5 1.85 -26.90 -71.41
C VAL A 5 3.29 -26.43 -71.55
N SER A 6 4.21 -27.34 -71.90
CA SER A 6 5.59 -26.98 -72.21
C SER A 6 5.67 -26.33 -73.59
N ILE A 7 6.38 -25.19 -73.66
CA ILE A 7 6.74 -24.47 -74.87
C ILE A 7 8.24 -24.27 -74.84
N ASP A 8 8.96 -24.64 -75.84
CA ASP A 8 10.41 -24.55 -75.97
C ASP A 8 11.15 -25.13 -74.71
N ASP A 9 10.76 -26.36 -74.31
CA ASP A 9 11.26 -27.10 -73.15
C ASP A 9 11.03 -26.40 -71.75
N THR A 10 10.22 -25.36 -71.71
CA THR A 10 9.90 -24.60 -70.51
C THR A 10 8.41 -24.68 -70.23
N ALA A 11 8.05 -24.90 -68.93
CA ALA A 11 6.66 -24.82 -68.44
C ALA A 11 6.56 -23.77 -67.34
N GLU A 12 5.67 -22.82 -67.53
CA GLU A 12 5.40 -21.76 -66.52
C GLU A 12 4.18 -22.11 -65.66
N PHE A 13 4.32 -22.00 -64.34
CA PHE A 13 3.24 -22.23 -63.41
C PHE A 13 3.00 -20.97 -62.60
N ARG A 14 1.78 -20.44 -62.61
CA ARG A 14 1.35 -19.38 -61.69
C ARG A 14 0.77 -20.03 -60.45
N LEU A 15 1.43 -19.76 -59.28
CA LEU A 15 0.93 -20.21 -58.01
C LEU A 15 -0.31 -19.40 -57.60
N PRO A 16 -1.43 -20.08 -57.26
CA PRO A 16 -2.61 -19.38 -56.72
C PRO A 16 -2.27 -18.64 -55.44
N VAL A 17 -2.88 -17.47 -55.26
CA VAL A 17 -2.70 -16.66 -54.03
C VAL A 17 -2.97 -17.46 -52.76
N ALA A 18 -3.88 -18.43 -52.78
CA ALA A 18 -4.16 -19.30 -51.64
C ALA A 18 -2.93 -20.13 -51.18
N LEU A 19 -1.98 -20.42 -52.08
CA LEU A 19 -0.76 -21.16 -51.77
C LEU A 19 0.41 -20.25 -51.32
N THR A 20 0.27 -18.93 -51.53
CA THR A 20 1.32 -17.95 -51.22
C THR A 20 0.97 -17.05 -50.01
N ARG A 21 -0.08 -17.41 -49.26
CA ARG A 21 -0.51 -16.65 -48.08
C ARG A 21 0.33 -16.94 -46.84
N SER A 22 0.90 -18.13 -46.72
CA SER A 22 1.73 -18.51 -45.58
C SER A 22 3.19 -18.36 -45.96
N ALA A 23 3.93 -17.57 -45.20
CA ALA A 23 5.38 -17.44 -45.32
C ALA A 23 6.07 -18.75 -44.90
N GLY A 24 7.18 -19.07 -45.51
CA GLY A 24 7.97 -20.26 -45.24
C GLY A 24 8.47 -20.97 -46.47
N SER A 25 9.09 -22.15 -46.30
CA SER A 25 9.64 -22.94 -47.40
C SER A 25 8.58 -23.83 -48.03
N VAL A 26 8.45 -23.74 -49.35
CA VAL A 26 7.53 -24.54 -50.13
C VAL A 26 8.32 -25.47 -51.03
N THR A 27 8.04 -26.78 -50.96
CA THR A 27 8.59 -27.78 -51.89
C THR A 27 7.70 -27.88 -53.10
N LEU A 28 8.28 -27.63 -54.26
CA LEU A 28 7.65 -27.79 -55.56
C LEU A 28 8.05 -29.13 -56.19
N VAL A 29 7.08 -29.87 -56.67
CA VAL A 29 7.32 -31.13 -57.37
C VAL A 29 6.70 -31.03 -58.79
N ALA A 30 7.51 -31.12 -59.81
CA ALA A 30 7.06 -31.14 -61.20
C ALA A 30 7.26 -32.54 -61.77
N SER A 31 6.29 -33.00 -62.58
CA SER A 31 6.37 -34.26 -63.31
C SER A 31 5.99 -34.10 -64.76
N SER A 32 6.76 -34.71 -65.66
CA SER A 32 6.48 -34.75 -67.08
C SER A 32 6.98 -36.06 -67.71
N ALA A 33 6.18 -36.75 -68.44
CA ALA A 33 6.53 -37.99 -69.17
C ALA A 33 7.32 -39.03 -68.28
N GLY A 34 6.99 -39.17 -67.01
CA GLY A 34 7.63 -40.09 -66.11
C GLY A 34 8.88 -39.54 -65.38
N ALA A 35 9.37 -38.40 -65.79
CA ALA A 35 10.43 -37.68 -65.06
C ALA A 35 9.83 -36.85 -63.92
N VAL A 36 10.49 -36.79 -62.78
CA VAL A 36 10.11 -36.01 -61.55
C VAL A 36 11.25 -35.11 -61.17
N GLY A 37 10.97 -33.83 -61.14
CA GLY A 37 11.86 -32.80 -60.60
C GLY A 37 11.34 -32.26 -59.26
N ARG A 38 12.25 -31.86 -58.37
CA ARG A 38 11.92 -31.20 -57.09
C ARG A 38 12.71 -29.92 -56.98
N GLY A 39 12.08 -28.90 -56.42
CA GLY A 39 12.71 -27.63 -56.07
C GLY A 39 12.08 -27.08 -54.81
N THR A 40 12.76 -26.14 -54.17
CA THR A 40 12.26 -25.40 -53.04
C THR A 40 12.17 -23.92 -53.40
N ALA A 41 11.11 -23.26 -52.94
CA ALA A 41 10.97 -21.81 -53.00
C ALA A 41 10.67 -21.26 -51.59
N GLU A 42 11.22 -20.13 -51.28
CA GLU A 42 10.92 -19.46 -50.02
C GLU A 42 9.90 -18.35 -50.26
N LEU A 43 8.82 -18.39 -49.49
CA LEU A 43 7.78 -17.38 -49.47
C LEU A 43 8.09 -16.43 -48.34
N THR A 44 8.47 -15.21 -48.67
CA THR A 44 8.75 -14.18 -47.67
C THR A 44 7.45 -13.46 -47.27
N PRO A 45 7.31 -13.07 -45.99
CA PRO A 45 6.14 -12.30 -45.53
C PRO A 45 6.12 -10.94 -46.23
N GLY A 46 4.93 -10.34 -46.29
CA GLY A 46 4.73 -8.98 -46.79
C GLY A 46 5.16 -7.92 -45.76
N ALA A 47 4.91 -6.65 -46.12
CA ALA A 47 5.10 -5.54 -45.22
C ALA A 47 4.08 -5.59 -44.07
N ALA A 48 4.44 -5.02 -42.90
CA ALA A 48 3.54 -4.91 -41.78
C ALA A 48 2.25 -4.17 -42.14
N VAL A 49 1.14 -4.63 -41.61
CA VAL A 49 -0.16 -3.93 -41.66
C VAL A 49 -0.63 -3.59 -40.27
N GLY A 50 -1.39 -2.51 -40.13
CA GLY A 50 -1.75 -1.99 -38.82
C GLY A 50 -3.13 -2.41 -38.31
N PRO A 51 -3.40 -2.09 -37.04
CA PRO A 51 -2.49 -1.49 -36.06
C PRO A 51 -1.55 -2.52 -35.42
N ILE A 52 -0.28 -2.15 -35.19
CA ILE A 52 0.70 -3.02 -34.54
C ILE A 52 0.49 -2.97 -33.04
N GLN A 53 0.20 -4.11 -32.42
CA GLN A 53 -0.02 -4.19 -30.97
C GLN A 53 1.31 -4.22 -30.21
N ALA A 54 1.42 -3.38 -29.16
CA ALA A 54 2.51 -3.43 -28.20
C ALA A 54 2.02 -4.08 -26.89
N VAL A 55 2.76 -5.03 -26.39
CA VAL A 55 2.58 -5.60 -25.04
C VAL A 55 3.68 -5.04 -24.15
N VAL A 56 3.29 -4.35 -23.08
CA VAL A 56 4.21 -3.74 -22.10
C VAL A 56 4.12 -4.51 -20.81
N GLY A 57 5.24 -5.00 -20.31
CA GLY A 57 5.35 -5.72 -19.03
C GLY A 57 6.71 -5.43 -18.36
N ALA A 58 6.74 -4.96 -17.12
CA ALA A 58 5.65 -4.56 -16.25
C ALA A 58 5.01 -3.22 -16.67
N ARG A 59 3.73 -3.00 -16.32
CA ARG A 59 3.04 -1.71 -16.60
C ARG A 59 3.29 -0.64 -15.54
N SER A 60 3.90 -1.01 -14.44
CA SER A 60 4.34 -0.09 -13.37
C SER A 60 5.76 -0.45 -12.98
N ILE A 61 6.65 0.52 -12.99
CA ILE A 61 8.07 0.41 -12.62
C ILE A 61 8.44 1.55 -11.68
N VAL A 62 9.52 1.37 -10.91
CA VAL A 62 10.01 2.40 -10.00
C VAL A 62 10.79 3.46 -10.78
N ALA A 63 10.53 4.74 -10.50
CA ALA A 63 11.21 5.89 -11.12
C ALA A 63 12.59 6.10 -10.48
N ASP A 64 13.54 5.18 -10.66
CA ASP A 64 14.86 5.18 -10.02
C ASP A 64 16.03 5.14 -11.00
N ALA A 65 15.76 5.25 -12.30
CA ALA A 65 16.70 5.15 -13.43
C ALA A 65 17.34 3.75 -13.59
N ALA A 66 16.87 2.75 -12.86
CA ALA A 66 17.41 1.39 -12.87
C ALA A 66 16.36 0.31 -13.13
N ASP A 67 15.13 0.50 -12.66
CA ASP A 67 14.04 -0.42 -12.91
C ASP A 67 13.61 -0.38 -14.37
N MET A 68 13.07 -1.48 -14.88
CA MET A 68 12.76 -1.61 -16.30
C MET A 68 11.43 -2.29 -16.57
N SER A 69 10.88 -1.95 -17.72
CA SER A 69 9.78 -2.65 -18.39
C SER A 69 10.26 -3.18 -19.73
N MET A 70 9.59 -4.18 -20.27
CA MET A 70 9.84 -4.72 -21.59
C MET A 70 8.65 -4.44 -22.51
N VAL A 71 8.93 -4.02 -23.73
CA VAL A 71 7.95 -3.92 -24.82
C VAL A 71 8.18 -5.07 -25.76
N VAL A 72 7.12 -5.81 -26.07
CA VAL A 72 7.13 -6.91 -27.04
C VAL A 72 6.05 -6.65 -28.10
N THR A 73 6.37 -6.93 -29.33
CA THR A 73 5.42 -6.83 -30.45
C THR A 73 5.67 -7.91 -31.47
N ILE A 74 4.62 -8.34 -32.17
CA ILE A 74 4.69 -9.23 -33.31
C ILE A 74 4.02 -8.49 -34.50
N PRO A 75 4.80 -7.74 -35.28
CA PRO A 75 4.28 -7.12 -36.50
C PRO A 75 3.93 -8.19 -37.51
N VAL A 76 2.75 -8.09 -38.12
CA VAL A 76 2.26 -9.08 -39.08
C VAL A 76 1.89 -8.43 -40.41
N ASP A 77 1.99 -9.22 -41.48
CA ASP A 77 1.50 -8.83 -42.79
C ASP A 77 -0.04 -9.00 -42.94
N ALA A 78 -0.58 -8.72 -44.12
CA ALA A 78 -2.00 -8.82 -44.40
C ALA A 78 -2.59 -10.25 -44.28
N TRP A 79 -1.73 -11.24 -44.16
CA TRP A 79 -2.11 -12.66 -44.02
C TRP A 79 -1.84 -13.23 -42.63
N GLY A 80 -1.35 -12.41 -41.72
CA GLY A 80 -1.02 -12.81 -40.34
C GLY A 80 0.36 -13.46 -40.18
N ASN A 81 1.21 -13.43 -41.22
CA ASN A 81 2.60 -13.86 -41.04
C ASN A 81 3.39 -12.79 -40.29
N SER A 82 4.22 -13.18 -39.35
CA SER A 82 5.23 -12.26 -38.81
C SER A 82 6.09 -11.72 -39.96
N ILE A 83 6.37 -10.41 -39.96
CA ILE A 83 7.22 -9.81 -40.99
C ILE A 83 8.63 -10.40 -40.94
N ALA A 84 9.41 -10.18 -42.00
CA ALA A 84 10.69 -10.85 -42.19
C ALA A 84 11.66 -10.64 -41.03
N GLU A 85 12.46 -11.65 -40.74
CA GLU A 85 13.58 -11.58 -39.79
C GLU A 85 14.49 -10.39 -40.10
N GLY A 86 14.92 -9.66 -39.10
CA GLY A 86 15.73 -8.43 -39.24
C GLY A 86 14.93 -7.20 -39.64
N SER A 87 13.59 -7.28 -39.86
CA SER A 87 12.77 -6.09 -40.15
C SER A 87 12.81 -5.09 -39.00
N PRO A 88 13.00 -3.78 -39.28
CA PRO A 88 13.10 -2.76 -38.23
C PRO A 88 11.74 -2.46 -37.61
N VAL A 89 11.75 -2.32 -36.27
CA VAL A 89 10.63 -1.87 -35.47
C VAL A 89 11.11 -0.69 -34.63
N LEU A 90 10.38 0.42 -34.64
CA LEU A 90 10.64 1.58 -33.83
C LEU A 90 9.79 1.52 -32.57
N VAL A 91 10.42 1.48 -31.41
CA VAL A 91 9.74 1.62 -30.12
C VAL A 91 9.86 3.06 -29.68
N SER A 92 8.73 3.73 -29.46
CA SER A 92 8.67 5.12 -29.06
C SER A 92 8.06 5.22 -27.65
N ARG A 93 8.57 6.14 -26.87
CA ARG A 93 8.12 6.43 -25.52
C ARG A 93 7.94 7.94 -25.33
N GLU A 94 6.90 8.32 -24.61
CA GLU A 94 6.71 9.64 -24.03
C GLU A 94 6.77 9.48 -22.50
N ASN A 95 7.70 10.18 -21.86
CA ASN A 95 7.86 10.11 -20.41
C ASN A 95 6.80 10.96 -19.68
N PRO A 96 6.69 10.90 -18.32
CA PRO A 96 5.68 11.63 -17.56
C PRO A 96 5.66 13.15 -17.77
N VAL A 97 6.73 13.75 -18.25
CA VAL A 97 6.82 15.20 -18.54
C VAL A 97 6.68 15.53 -20.03
N GLY A 98 6.25 14.57 -20.86
CA GLY A 98 5.98 14.78 -22.28
C GLY A 98 7.20 14.72 -23.20
N VAL A 99 8.39 14.37 -22.69
CA VAL A 99 9.58 14.21 -23.53
C VAL A 99 9.51 12.88 -24.26
N ARG A 100 9.67 12.93 -25.60
CA ARG A 100 9.64 11.76 -26.47
C ARG A 100 11.05 11.26 -26.79
N SER A 101 11.18 9.95 -26.79
CA SER A 101 12.36 9.23 -27.25
C SER A 101 11.94 8.03 -28.08
N SER A 102 12.84 7.53 -28.93
CA SER A 102 12.61 6.34 -29.73
C SER A 102 13.88 5.51 -29.81
N SER A 103 13.73 4.20 -29.82
CA SER A 103 14.82 3.23 -30.02
C SER A 103 14.42 2.21 -31.08
N GLY A 104 15.41 1.73 -31.83
CA GLY A 104 15.21 0.69 -32.83
C GLY A 104 15.33 -0.70 -32.21
N ALA A 105 14.39 -1.57 -32.59
CA ALA A 105 14.46 -3.01 -32.38
C ALA A 105 14.34 -3.71 -33.74
N PHE A 106 14.65 -4.99 -33.79
CA PHE A 106 14.51 -5.79 -35.02
C PHE A 106 13.70 -7.03 -34.71
N VAL A 107 12.93 -7.49 -35.72
CA VAL A 107 12.24 -8.76 -35.61
C VAL A 107 13.26 -9.87 -35.54
N SER A 108 13.17 -10.70 -34.53
CA SER A 108 13.96 -11.91 -34.33
C SER A 108 13.08 -13.01 -33.75
N HIS A 109 13.11 -14.19 -34.36
CA HIS A 109 12.26 -15.31 -33.94
C HIS A 109 10.78 -14.92 -33.84
N LEU A 110 10.28 -14.25 -34.87
CA LEU A 110 8.89 -13.82 -35.08
C LEU A 110 8.46 -12.58 -34.29
N LEU A 111 9.24 -12.06 -33.34
CA LEU A 111 8.88 -10.92 -32.51
C LEU A 111 9.98 -9.87 -32.47
N ALA A 112 9.63 -8.65 -32.06
CA ALA A 112 10.60 -7.64 -31.68
C ALA A 112 10.37 -7.26 -30.21
N PHE A 113 11.44 -6.98 -29.47
CA PHE A 113 11.38 -6.53 -28.10
C PHE A 113 12.39 -5.42 -27.82
N GLN A 114 12.09 -4.62 -26.80
CA GLN A 114 12.96 -3.55 -26.32
C GLN A 114 12.78 -3.40 -24.81
N GLU A 115 13.89 -3.30 -24.09
CA GLU A 115 13.92 -2.88 -22.68
C GLU A 115 13.74 -1.38 -22.57
N LEU A 116 12.90 -0.94 -21.66
CA LEU A 116 12.63 0.46 -21.33
C LEU A 116 13.00 0.72 -19.88
N PHE A 117 14.13 1.35 -19.64
CA PHE A 117 14.55 1.75 -18.30
C PHE A 117 13.73 2.94 -17.81
N SER A 118 13.42 2.95 -16.51
CA SER A 118 12.73 4.07 -15.86
C SER A 118 13.52 5.37 -15.95
N GLY A 119 12.81 6.49 -15.82
CA GLY A 119 13.41 7.79 -15.50
C GLY A 119 13.56 7.95 -13.99
N THR A 120 13.69 9.21 -13.57
CA THR A 120 13.73 9.61 -12.14
C THR A 120 12.48 10.37 -11.72
N LEU A 121 11.53 10.57 -12.63
CA LEU A 121 10.27 11.29 -12.37
C LEU A 121 9.10 10.33 -12.41
N ALA A 122 8.38 10.26 -11.31
CA ALA A 122 7.15 9.47 -11.23
C ALA A 122 6.01 10.12 -12.03
N GLY A 123 5.18 9.29 -12.62
CA GLY A 123 4.02 9.71 -13.40
C GLY A 123 3.69 8.71 -14.49
N ARG A 124 2.71 9.06 -15.34
CA ARG A 124 2.27 8.22 -16.46
C ARG A 124 2.98 8.61 -17.73
N GLY A 125 3.67 7.64 -18.32
CA GLY A 125 4.21 7.70 -19.66
C GLY A 125 3.35 6.92 -20.67
N LEU A 126 3.67 7.06 -21.96
CA LEU A 126 3.05 6.34 -23.06
C LEU A 126 4.12 5.62 -23.88
N VAL A 127 3.79 4.43 -24.38
CA VAL A 127 4.67 3.62 -25.24
C VAL A 127 3.88 3.16 -26.45
N TRP A 128 4.46 3.24 -27.64
CA TRP A 128 3.89 2.73 -28.88
C TRP A 128 4.98 2.20 -29.78
N VAL A 129 4.57 1.39 -30.74
CA VAL A 129 5.48 0.77 -31.73
C VAL A 129 5.08 1.13 -33.15
N ALA A 130 6.06 1.15 -34.03
CA ALA A 130 5.86 1.37 -35.45
C ALA A 130 6.77 0.44 -36.27
N SER A 131 6.33 0.06 -37.47
CA SER A 131 7.15 -0.64 -38.48
C SER A 131 6.82 -0.08 -39.86
N GLY A 132 7.80 0.55 -40.50
CA GLY A 132 7.57 1.32 -41.72
C GLY A 132 6.53 2.45 -41.47
N PRO A 133 5.52 2.58 -42.32
CA PRO A 133 4.48 3.61 -42.17
C PRO A 133 3.40 3.25 -41.14
N VAL A 134 3.41 2.05 -40.57
CA VAL A 134 2.35 1.54 -39.71
C VAL A 134 2.70 1.80 -38.25
N THR A 135 1.77 2.41 -37.52
CA THR A 135 1.92 2.69 -36.08
C THR A 135 0.82 1.99 -35.30
N GLY A 136 1.15 1.50 -34.10
CA GLY A 136 0.22 0.93 -33.15
C GLY A 136 -0.37 1.95 -32.18
N PRO A 137 -1.40 1.56 -31.42
CA PRO A 137 -1.92 2.37 -30.33
C PRO A 137 -0.91 2.53 -29.20
N SER A 138 -1.01 3.62 -28.45
CA SER A 138 -0.19 3.84 -27.25
C SER A 138 -0.71 3.01 -26.07
N VAL A 139 0.23 2.52 -25.28
CA VAL A 139 0.00 1.79 -24.02
C VAL A 139 0.62 2.59 -22.88
N SER A 140 -0.06 2.70 -21.76
CA SER A 140 0.48 3.40 -20.60
C SER A 140 1.57 2.57 -19.89
N LEU A 141 2.61 3.28 -19.43
CA LEU A 141 3.63 2.80 -18.51
C LEU A 141 3.69 3.78 -17.34
N ASP A 142 3.33 3.30 -16.16
CA ASP A 142 3.35 4.12 -14.95
C ASP A 142 4.72 3.99 -14.27
N GLU A 143 5.37 5.11 -14.00
CA GLU A 143 6.58 5.20 -13.18
C GLU A 143 6.17 5.71 -11.80
N VAL A 144 6.42 4.93 -10.75
CA VAL A 144 6.01 5.24 -9.38
C VAL A 144 7.20 5.63 -8.52
N ALA A 145 6.95 6.40 -7.44
CA ALA A 145 8.00 6.75 -6.50
C ALA A 145 8.70 5.50 -5.94
N GLY A 146 10.00 5.61 -5.72
CA GLY A 146 10.80 4.64 -4.97
C GLY A 146 10.46 4.67 -3.47
N PRO A 147 11.15 3.88 -2.61
CA PRO A 147 10.98 3.97 -1.16
C PRO A 147 11.21 5.41 -0.68
N PRO A 148 10.40 5.91 0.28
CA PRO A 148 10.53 7.27 0.75
C PRO A 148 11.87 7.50 1.48
N LEU A 149 12.30 8.73 1.57
CA LEU A 149 13.33 9.13 2.54
C LEU A 149 12.76 9.06 3.97
N PRO A 150 13.63 9.03 5.02
CA PRO A 150 13.16 9.15 6.39
C PRO A 150 12.25 10.37 6.57
N PHE A 151 11.12 10.17 7.20
CA PHE A 151 10.03 11.15 7.32
C PHE A 151 9.73 11.47 8.79
N SER A 152 8.92 12.48 9.04
CA SER A 152 8.48 12.87 10.38
C SER A 152 6.99 12.59 10.60
N LEU A 153 6.61 12.46 11.87
CA LEU A 153 5.24 12.50 12.35
C LEU A 153 5.02 13.81 13.09
N GLU A 154 3.85 14.40 12.92
CA GLU A 154 3.45 15.62 13.64
C GLU A 154 1.96 15.61 13.97
N PRO A 155 1.53 16.25 15.06
CA PRO A 155 0.13 16.49 15.32
C PRO A 155 -0.45 17.42 14.24
N VAL A 156 -1.68 17.14 13.78
CA VAL A 156 -2.39 18.03 12.85
C VAL A 156 -2.72 19.35 13.52
N GLU A 157 -3.14 19.28 14.81
CA GLU A 157 -3.44 20.43 15.64
C GLU A 157 -2.50 20.47 16.84
N SER A 158 -1.45 21.27 16.75
CA SER A 158 -0.43 21.35 17.80
C SER A 158 -1.00 21.82 19.15
N VAL A 159 -2.00 22.72 19.15
CA VAL A 159 -2.65 23.20 20.38
C VAL A 159 -3.44 22.09 21.06
N LEU A 160 -4.17 21.27 20.29
CA LEU A 160 -4.89 20.12 20.83
C LEU A 160 -3.92 19.09 21.42
N ALA A 161 -2.83 18.80 20.71
CA ALA A 161 -1.83 17.85 21.17
C ALA A 161 -1.10 18.31 22.43
N ALA A 162 -0.77 19.59 22.50
CA ALA A 162 -0.09 20.18 23.68
C ALA A 162 -0.95 20.22 24.94
N ASN A 163 -2.29 20.24 24.79
CA ASN A 163 -3.27 20.31 25.89
C ASN A 163 -4.07 19.00 26.04
N ALA A 164 -3.66 17.93 25.39
CA ALA A 164 -4.36 16.66 25.45
C ALA A 164 -4.34 16.08 26.87
N GLY A 165 -5.51 15.78 27.41
CA GLY A 165 -5.67 15.15 28.69
C GLY A 165 -5.73 13.63 28.57
N ALA A 166 -5.26 12.93 29.58
CA ALA A 166 -5.41 11.49 29.73
C ALA A 166 -6.85 11.17 30.16
N ASP A 167 -7.78 11.18 29.22
CA ASP A 167 -9.22 10.98 29.47
C ASP A 167 -9.80 9.70 28.84
N GLY A 168 -8.96 8.95 28.12
CA GLY A 168 -9.37 7.72 27.47
C GLY A 168 -10.34 7.89 26.29
N GLN A 169 -10.59 9.13 25.83
CA GLN A 169 -11.65 9.42 24.84
C GLN A 169 -11.20 10.39 23.75
N THR A 170 -10.44 11.43 24.10
CA THR A 170 -9.99 12.44 23.13
C THR A 170 -9.19 11.81 22.01
N LEU A 171 -9.53 12.14 20.75
CA LEU A 171 -8.79 11.74 19.59
C LEU A 171 -7.84 12.85 19.16
N VAL A 172 -6.54 12.56 19.13
CA VAL A 172 -5.51 13.47 18.66
C VAL A 172 -5.09 13.07 17.25
N PRO A 173 -5.42 13.86 16.23
CA PRO A 173 -5.02 13.56 14.87
C PRO A 173 -3.53 13.85 14.67
N ILE A 174 -2.82 12.89 14.09
CA ILE A 174 -1.43 13.01 13.68
C ILE A 174 -1.29 12.71 12.19
N ARG A 175 -0.26 13.23 11.57
CA ARG A 175 0.05 12.99 10.16
C ARG A 175 1.53 12.81 9.93
N THR A 176 1.87 12.23 8.80
CA THR A 176 3.25 12.23 8.30
C THR A 176 3.58 13.56 7.62
N SER A 177 4.87 13.89 7.52
CA SER A 177 5.31 14.82 6.46
C SER A 177 4.98 14.22 5.10
N VAL A 178 5.06 15.02 4.03
CA VAL A 178 4.90 14.48 2.67
C VAL A 178 5.99 13.46 2.39
N LEU A 179 5.60 12.23 2.14
CA LEU A 179 6.50 11.13 1.82
C LEU A 179 7.05 11.32 0.40
N ARG A 180 8.36 11.41 0.28
CA ARG A 180 9.06 11.58 -0.99
C ARG A 180 10.25 10.65 -1.08
N ASP A 181 10.48 10.10 -2.27
CA ASP A 181 11.69 9.33 -2.55
C ASP A 181 12.93 10.24 -2.70
N ARG A 182 14.08 9.62 -2.97
CA ARG A 182 15.37 10.34 -3.15
C ARG A 182 15.40 11.31 -4.33
N TYR A 183 14.46 11.21 -5.27
CA TYR A 183 14.34 12.10 -6.43
C TYR A 183 13.26 13.17 -6.24
N GLY A 184 12.58 13.16 -5.08
CA GLY A 184 11.52 14.11 -4.74
C GLY A 184 10.14 13.68 -5.23
N ASN A 185 9.97 12.51 -5.83
CA ASN A 185 8.68 12.00 -6.20
C ASN A 185 7.83 11.72 -4.96
N VAL A 186 6.57 12.13 -5.01
CA VAL A 186 5.61 11.91 -3.93
C VAL A 186 5.13 10.46 -3.98
N GLU A 187 5.05 9.80 -2.81
CA GLU A 187 4.45 8.47 -2.70
C GLU A 187 3.02 8.47 -3.24
N PRO A 188 2.64 7.46 -4.04
CA PRO A 188 1.31 7.39 -4.60
C PRO A 188 0.24 7.24 -3.53
N ASP A 189 -0.99 7.68 -3.86
CA ASP A 189 -2.15 7.48 -3.01
C ASP A 189 -2.38 5.99 -2.73
N GLY A 190 -2.75 5.67 -1.49
CA GLY A 190 -2.94 4.29 -1.05
C GLY A 190 -1.68 3.60 -0.51
N THR A 191 -0.49 4.25 -0.56
CA THR A 191 0.71 3.70 0.06
C THR A 191 0.49 3.57 1.57
N GLN A 192 0.72 2.37 2.12
CA GLN A 192 0.47 2.09 3.52
C GLN A 192 1.62 2.59 4.40
N VAL A 193 1.25 3.33 5.44
CA VAL A 193 2.14 3.72 6.54
C VAL A 193 1.67 3.01 7.80
N THR A 194 2.55 2.25 8.41
CA THR A 194 2.32 1.67 9.74
C THR A 194 2.85 2.63 10.80
N VAL A 195 2.04 2.92 11.80
CA VAL A 195 2.42 3.73 12.95
C VAL A 195 2.35 2.86 14.20
N GLU A 196 3.41 2.88 14.98
CA GLU A 196 3.56 2.14 16.21
C GLU A 196 3.78 3.12 17.36
N TRP A 197 3.27 2.78 18.55
CA TRP A 197 3.48 3.58 19.73
C TRP A 197 3.66 2.72 20.98
N THR A 198 4.36 3.30 21.95
CA THR A 198 4.41 2.82 23.33
C THR A 198 3.95 3.93 24.26
N GLY A 199 3.22 3.58 25.30
CA GLY A 199 2.66 4.54 26.23
C GLY A 199 2.33 3.95 27.59
N PRO A 200 1.65 4.70 28.46
CA PRO A 200 1.38 4.29 29.84
C PRO A 200 0.58 2.98 29.96
N GLU A 201 -0.23 2.68 28.98
CA GLU A 201 -1.13 1.51 28.98
C GLU A 201 -0.63 0.39 28.06
N GLY A 202 0.61 0.48 27.58
CA GLY A 202 1.24 -0.51 26.72
C GLY A 202 1.58 0.00 25.34
N ALA A 203 1.74 -0.93 24.40
CA ALA A 203 2.09 -0.65 23.01
C ALA A 203 0.91 -0.93 22.09
N GLY A 204 0.87 -0.25 20.96
CA GLY A 204 -0.10 -0.48 19.92
C GLY A 204 0.45 -0.12 18.54
N ARG A 205 -0.30 -0.50 17.51
CA ARG A 205 0.00 -0.12 16.13
C ARG A 205 -1.27 0.06 15.32
N THR A 206 -1.19 0.89 14.29
CA THR A 206 -2.24 1.09 13.30
C THR A 206 -1.64 1.38 11.94
N THR A 207 -2.47 1.37 10.90
CA THR A 207 -2.04 1.72 9.53
C THR A 207 -2.94 2.81 8.97
N ALA A 208 -2.35 3.67 8.13
CA ALA A 208 -3.08 4.65 7.34
C ALA A 208 -2.54 4.66 5.92
N ALA A 209 -3.42 4.92 4.96
CA ALA A 209 -3.04 5.09 3.56
C ALA A 209 -2.69 6.55 3.26
N THR A 210 -1.74 6.77 2.36
CA THR A 210 -1.41 8.12 1.89
C THR A 210 -2.49 8.70 0.98
N ILE A 211 -2.67 10.00 1.08
CA ILE A 211 -3.37 10.84 0.10
C ILE A 211 -2.43 12.01 -0.20
N SER A 212 -2.08 12.21 -1.45
CA SER A 212 -1.07 13.21 -1.88
C SER A 212 0.25 13.11 -1.10
N GLY A 213 0.66 11.86 -0.82
CA GLY A 213 1.89 11.54 -0.09
C GLY A 213 1.84 11.74 1.42
N VAL A 214 0.68 12.05 2.01
CA VAL A 214 0.51 12.22 3.46
C VAL A 214 -0.41 11.15 4.01
N ALA A 215 0.03 10.43 5.03
CA ALA A 215 -0.83 9.54 5.82
C ALA A 215 -1.30 10.27 7.08
N GLN A 216 -2.60 10.18 7.37
CA GLN A 216 -3.20 10.78 8.56
C GLN A 216 -3.98 9.72 9.34
N LEU A 217 -3.88 9.78 10.66
CA LEU A 217 -4.58 8.89 11.58
C LEU A 217 -4.92 9.64 12.88
N SER A 218 -5.78 9.04 13.69
CA SER A 218 -6.12 9.60 15.02
C SER A 218 -5.65 8.64 16.11
N MET A 219 -4.99 9.20 17.12
CA MET A 219 -4.56 8.51 18.33
C MET A 219 -5.57 8.80 19.44
N GLN A 220 -6.10 7.75 20.06
CA GLN A 220 -6.94 7.91 21.26
C GLN A 220 -6.06 8.20 22.48
N ALA A 221 -6.42 9.23 23.24
CA ALA A 221 -5.76 9.55 24.49
C ALA A 221 -5.83 8.36 25.46
N PRO A 222 -4.75 8.08 26.23
CA PRO A 222 -4.79 7.05 27.26
C PRO A 222 -5.68 7.50 28.43
N ALA A 223 -6.14 6.56 29.24
CA ALA A 223 -6.82 6.87 30.49
C ALA A 223 -5.82 7.18 31.63
N THR A 224 -4.55 6.85 31.46
CA THR A 224 -3.48 7.08 32.44
C THR A 224 -2.53 8.18 31.93
N PRO A 225 -2.20 9.19 32.77
CA PRO A 225 -1.25 10.24 32.38
C PRO A 225 0.11 9.69 31.97
N GLY A 226 0.75 10.37 31.02
CA GLY A 226 2.06 9.98 30.52
C GLY A 226 2.29 10.48 29.10
N ALA A 227 3.17 9.83 28.35
CA ALA A 227 3.44 10.20 26.98
C ALA A 227 3.47 8.97 26.07
N PHE A 228 2.96 9.11 24.86
CA PHE A 228 3.22 8.17 23.77
C PHE A 228 4.56 8.51 23.10
N GLN A 229 5.35 7.48 22.84
CA GLN A 229 6.47 7.51 21.92
C GLN A 229 6.01 6.86 20.62
N ILE A 230 5.95 7.62 19.52
CA ILE A 230 5.30 7.22 18.28
C ILE A 230 6.33 7.20 17.16
N THR A 231 6.39 6.10 16.43
CA THR A 231 7.24 5.92 15.25
C THR A 231 6.40 5.49 14.05
N GLY A 232 6.89 5.75 12.86
CA GLY A 232 6.25 5.36 11.61
C GLY A 232 7.16 4.52 10.73
N PHE A 233 6.56 3.68 9.90
CA PHE A 233 7.24 2.81 8.96
C PHE A 233 6.50 2.79 7.61
N CYS A 234 7.23 2.98 6.51
CA CYS A 234 6.69 2.94 5.16
C CYS A 234 7.72 2.32 4.21
N ARG A 235 7.35 1.25 3.50
CA ARG A 235 8.17 0.60 2.46
C ARG A 235 9.64 0.36 2.87
N GLY A 236 9.88 -0.10 4.10
CA GLY A 236 11.22 -0.38 4.61
C GLY A 236 11.92 0.81 5.26
N VAL A 237 11.30 1.99 5.30
CA VAL A 237 11.91 3.20 5.85
C VAL A 237 11.14 3.67 7.09
N HIS A 238 11.87 4.03 8.14
CA HIS A 238 11.33 4.52 9.40
C HIS A 238 11.31 6.05 9.47
N THR A 239 10.54 6.58 10.42
CA THR A 239 10.62 7.98 10.82
C THR A 239 12.03 8.36 11.25
N ALA A 240 12.44 9.59 10.94
CA ALA A 240 13.76 10.12 11.33
C ALA A 240 13.93 10.22 12.87
N SER A 241 12.83 10.43 13.59
CA SER A 241 12.77 10.46 15.05
C SER A 241 11.38 10.04 15.53
N ALA A 242 11.28 9.63 16.79
CA ALA A 242 10.00 9.41 17.43
C ALA A 242 9.31 10.74 17.73
N LEU A 243 7.98 10.78 17.53
CA LEU A 243 7.12 11.85 18.03
C LEU A 243 6.75 11.53 19.48
N THR A 244 7.04 12.47 20.40
CA THR A 244 6.57 12.39 21.78
C THR A 244 5.26 13.17 21.93
N LEU A 245 4.18 12.48 22.30
CA LEU A 245 2.86 13.08 22.52
C LEU A 245 2.48 12.97 23.99
N PRO A 246 2.57 14.07 24.77
CA PRO A 246 2.26 14.05 26.22
C PRO A 246 0.74 14.12 26.45
N PHE A 247 0.30 13.45 27.52
CA PHE A 247 -1.08 13.48 28.02
C PHE A 247 -1.06 13.81 29.52
N ALA A 248 -1.59 14.97 29.85
CA ALA A 248 -1.65 15.44 31.23
C ALA A 248 -2.76 14.72 32.02
N ALA A 249 -2.59 14.64 33.33
CA ALA A 249 -3.68 14.21 34.21
C ALA A 249 -4.92 15.08 34.04
N THR A 250 -6.10 14.47 34.00
CA THR A 250 -7.40 15.15 33.85
C THR A 250 -8.17 15.21 35.18
N VAL A 251 -7.82 14.35 36.13
CA VAL A 251 -8.44 14.23 37.47
C VAL A 251 -7.36 14.35 38.50
N GLY A 252 -7.62 15.11 39.58
CA GLY A 252 -6.66 15.32 40.66
C GLY A 252 -6.80 14.30 41.79
N THR A 253 -8.02 14.10 42.29
CA THR A 253 -8.29 13.25 43.47
C THR A 253 -9.57 12.46 43.29
N VAL A 254 -9.59 11.26 43.87
CA VAL A 254 -10.77 10.39 43.91
C VAL A 254 -11.20 10.22 45.37
N THR A 255 -12.40 10.68 45.70
CA THR A 255 -12.99 10.44 47.02
C THR A 255 -13.56 9.03 47.08
N VAL A 256 -13.16 8.27 48.10
CA VAL A 256 -13.61 6.89 48.31
C VAL A 256 -14.23 6.81 49.71
N ARG A 257 -15.37 6.13 49.80
CA ARG A 257 -15.99 5.71 51.06
C ARG A 257 -16.30 4.23 50.95
N ALA A 258 -15.99 3.49 52.00
CA ALA A 258 -16.21 2.05 51.99
C ALA A 258 -16.81 1.57 53.33
N ARG A 259 -17.53 0.44 53.30
CA ARG A 259 -18.04 -0.27 54.46
C ARG A 259 -18.17 -1.75 54.21
N LEU A 260 -18.03 -2.54 55.25
CA LEU A 260 -18.26 -3.99 55.18
C LEU A 260 -19.76 -4.28 55.01
N VAL A 261 -20.08 -5.28 54.17
CA VAL A 261 -21.41 -5.84 53.99
C VAL A 261 -21.31 -7.36 53.89
N ASP A 262 -22.43 -8.07 54.02
CA ASP A 262 -22.44 -9.56 54.00
C ASP A 262 -21.83 -10.17 52.73
N ALA A 263 -21.98 -9.48 51.60
CA ALA A 263 -21.48 -9.92 50.28
C ALA A 263 -20.08 -9.47 49.95
N GLY A 264 -19.34 -8.77 50.88
CA GLY A 264 -18.01 -8.21 50.64
C GLY A 264 -17.86 -6.78 51.13
N VAL A 265 -17.39 -5.87 50.25
CA VAL A 265 -17.19 -4.46 50.64
C VAL A 265 -18.04 -3.58 49.69
N PHE A 266 -18.93 -2.78 50.32
CA PHE A 266 -19.61 -1.70 49.59
C PHE A 266 -18.66 -0.52 49.46
N VAL A 267 -18.52 -0.01 48.25
CA VAL A 267 -17.64 1.12 47.93
C VAL A 267 -18.46 2.19 47.20
N SER A 268 -18.38 3.42 47.71
CA SER A 268 -18.94 4.63 47.10
C SER A 268 -17.80 5.52 46.60
N ILE A 269 -17.80 5.89 45.35
CA ILE A 269 -16.76 6.64 44.67
C ILE A 269 -17.31 7.97 44.20
N GLY A 270 -16.61 9.06 44.48
CA GLY A 270 -16.93 10.36 43.88
C GLY A 270 -17.64 11.34 44.82
N PRO A 271 -18.14 12.46 44.27
CA PRO A 271 -18.12 12.79 42.83
C PRO A 271 -16.70 13.01 42.31
N VAL A 272 -16.39 12.44 41.13
CA VAL A 272 -15.10 12.59 40.45
C VAL A 272 -15.22 13.70 39.40
N ASN A 273 -14.45 14.77 39.57
CA ASN A 273 -14.43 15.93 38.71
C ASN A 273 -13.14 16.02 37.92
N ARG A 274 -13.23 16.45 36.64
CA ARG A 274 -12.09 16.93 35.87
C ARG A 274 -11.54 18.25 36.46
N PHE A 275 -10.28 18.55 36.18
CA PHE A 275 -9.80 19.92 36.36
C PHE A 275 -10.68 20.89 35.57
N GLY A 276 -11.22 21.91 36.26
CA GLY A 276 -12.25 22.82 35.67
C GLY A 276 -13.67 22.56 36.17
N GLY A 277 -13.88 21.54 37.04
CA GLY A 277 -15.13 21.38 37.84
C GLY A 277 -16.26 20.61 37.14
N THR A 278 -16.06 20.08 35.93
CA THR A 278 -17.06 19.22 35.28
C THR A 278 -16.86 17.77 35.73
N PHE A 279 -17.94 16.98 35.79
CA PHE A 279 -17.84 15.55 36.00
C PHE A 279 -17.05 14.85 34.90
N VAL A 280 -16.39 13.75 35.24
CA VAL A 280 -15.86 12.84 34.24
C VAL A 280 -17.02 12.31 33.39
N PRO A 281 -16.80 12.00 32.09
CA PRO A 281 -17.85 11.45 31.22
C PRO A 281 -18.48 10.18 31.80
N ASP A 282 -19.78 9.99 31.55
CA ASP A 282 -20.46 8.76 31.90
C ASP A 282 -19.80 7.55 31.19
N GLY A 283 -19.68 6.45 31.93
CA GLY A 283 -18.96 5.27 31.46
C GLY A 283 -17.46 5.29 31.71
N THR A 284 -16.89 6.40 32.23
CA THR A 284 -15.48 6.42 32.67
C THR A 284 -15.26 5.31 33.69
N THR A 285 -14.29 4.43 33.42
CA THR A 285 -14.05 3.24 34.23
C THR A 285 -13.35 3.60 35.56
N ALA A 286 -13.95 3.20 36.65
CA ALA A 286 -13.29 3.10 37.97
C ALA A 286 -12.82 1.66 38.16
N ARG A 287 -11.55 1.47 38.51
CA ARG A 287 -10.99 0.18 38.94
C ARG A 287 -10.93 0.19 40.49
N VAL A 288 -11.51 -0.84 41.09
CA VAL A 288 -11.59 -0.98 42.54
C VAL A 288 -10.90 -2.25 42.95
N SER A 289 -9.98 -2.19 43.90
CA SER A 289 -9.36 -3.34 44.53
C SER A 289 -9.53 -3.28 46.06
N VAL A 290 -9.77 -4.43 46.64
CA VAL A 290 -9.88 -4.64 48.07
C VAL A 290 -8.77 -5.57 48.51
N ALA A 291 -7.98 -5.14 49.46
CA ALA A 291 -6.88 -5.92 50.03
C ALA A 291 -6.98 -5.96 51.56
N ASP A 292 -6.56 -7.06 52.16
CA ASP A 292 -6.43 -7.23 53.59
C ASP A 292 -4.99 -7.63 53.95
N ARG A 293 -4.79 -8.13 55.19
CA ARG A 293 -3.47 -8.57 55.64
C ARG A 293 -2.84 -9.66 54.78
N ASP A 294 -3.65 -10.49 54.15
CA ASP A 294 -3.19 -11.64 53.37
C ASP A 294 -3.10 -11.32 51.85
N GLY A 295 -3.24 -10.04 51.45
CA GLY A 295 -3.13 -9.56 50.10
C GLY A 295 -4.47 -9.21 49.43
N GLU A 296 -4.54 -9.25 48.12
CA GLU A 296 -5.76 -8.92 47.38
C GLU A 296 -6.89 -9.91 47.69
N ALA A 297 -8.02 -9.37 48.12
CA ALA A 297 -9.21 -10.12 48.50
C ALA A 297 -10.33 -10.09 47.43
N GLY A 298 -10.35 -9.07 46.61
CA GLY A 298 -11.27 -8.90 45.50
C GLY A 298 -10.98 -7.68 44.67
N ALA A 299 -11.36 -7.71 43.38
CA ALA A 299 -11.24 -6.59 42.47
C ALA A 299 -12.41 -6.54 41.51
N THR A 300 -12.74 -5.34 41.04
CA THR A 300 -13.78 -5.13 40.02
C THR A 300 -13.53 -3.83 39.24
N SER A 301 -14.24 -3.63 38.15
CA SER A 301 -14.28 -2.37 37.45
C SER A 301 -15.68 -2.07 36.95
N ALA A 302 -16.10 -0.80 37.03
CA ALA A 302 -17.40 -0.35 36.53
C ALA A 302 -17.34 1.11 36.08
N GLY A 303 -18.32 1.54 35.27
CA GLY A 303 -18.43 2.91 34.76
C GLY A 303 -19.09 3.83 35.78
N LEU A 304 -18.55 5.04 35.91
CA LEU A 304 -19.19 6.13 36.67
C LEU A 304 -20.37 6.71 35.89
N VAL A 305 -21.37 7.20 36.61
CA VAL A 305 -22.49 7.97 36.06
C VAL A 305 -22.58 9.29 36.86
N ASN A 306 -22.58 10.40 36.17
CA ASN A 306 -22.48 11.74 36.78
C ASN A 306 -21.29 11.84 37.78
N GLY A 307 -20.19 11.18 37.44
CA GLY A 307 -18.98 11.14 38.26
C GLY A 307 -19.09 10.30 39.54
N VAL A 308 -20.12 9.51 39.73
CA VAL A 308 -20.35 8.69 40.92
C VAL A 308 -20.49 7.23 40.57
N LEU A 309 -20.01 6.35 41.47
CA LEU A 309 -20.23 4.90 41.38
C LEU A 309 -20.44 4.33 42.79
N ASP A 310 -21.54 3.57 42.95
CA ASP A 310 -21.81 2.76 44.13
C ASP A 310 -21.79 1.28 43.71
N ILE A 311 -20.92 0.49 44.34
CA ILE A 311 -20.70 -0.92 43.95
C ILE A 311 -20.38 -1.79 45.17
N VAL A 312 -20.76 -3.05 45.12
CA VAL A 312 -20.33 -4.08 46.06
C VAL A 312 -19.23 -4.92 45.40
N VAL A 313 -18.05 -4.90 45.99
CA VAL A 313 -16.95 -5.77 45.57
C VAL A 313 -17.05 -7.07 46.35
N ALA A 314 -17.32 -8.17 45.66
CA ALA A 314 -17.29 -9.50 46.24
C ALA A 314 -15.84 -9.85 46.66
N THR A 315 -15.68 -10.35 47.87
CA THR A 315 -14.36 -10.70 48.40
C THR A 315 -14.35 -12.12 48.95
N ARG A 316 -13.18 -12.75 49.03
CA ARG A 316 -12.99 -13.87 49.92
C ARG A 316 -13.20 -13.40 51.41
N PRO A 317 -13.30 -14.30 52.40
CA PRO A 317 -13.33 -13.93 53.80
C PRO A 317 -12.14 -13.02 54.14
N LEU A 318 -12.40 -11.88 54.77
CA LEU A 318 -11.43 -10.85 55.04
C LEU A 318 -10.72 -11.09 56.36
N VAL A 319 -9.40 -10.75 56.44
CA VAL A 319 -8.56 -10.98 57.60
C VAL A 319 -7.85 -9.69 58.00
N GLY A 320 -8.21 -9.10 59.16
CA GLY A 320 -7.59 -7.88 59.69
C GLY A 320 -8.06 -6.60 59.01
N PRO A 321 -7.28 -5.53 59.04
CA PRO A 321 -7.63 -4.25 58.40
C PRO A 321 -7.79 -4.40 56.90
N VAL A 322 -8.80 -3.76 56.33
CA VAL A 322 -9.13 -3.83 54.89
C VAL A 322 -8.84 -2.50 54.25
N THR A 323 -8.06 -2.50 53.21
CA THR A 323 -7.75 -1.31 52.38
C THR A 323 -8.48 -1.44 51.03
N VAL A 324 -9.29 -0.44 50.70
CA VAL A 324 -9.92 -0.26 49.41
C VAL A 324 -9.11 0.76 48.62
N ARG A 325 -8.69 0.43 47.43
CA ARG A 325 -8.04 1.34 46.47
C ARG A 325 -8.91 1.49 45.23
N VAL A 326 -9.00 2.72 44.77
CA VAL A 326 -9.75 3.08 43.56
C VAL A 326 -8.87 3.88 42.65
N SER A 327 -8.88 3.56 41.38
CA SER A 327 -8.19 4.32 40.32
C SER A 327 -9.21 4.75 39.25
N VAL A 328 -9.19 6.05 38.91
CA VAL A 328 -10.01 6.64 37.83
C VAL A 328 -9.12 7.58 37.02
N LEU A 329 -8.95 7.32 35.73
CA LEU A 329 -8.10 8.14 34.82
C LEU A 329 -6.68 8.39 35.40
N GLY A 330 -6.11 7.39 36.04
CA GLY A 330 -4.78 7.48 36.68
C GLY A 330 -4.75 8.22 38.02
N ALA A 331 -5.82 8.85 38.45
CA ALA A 331 -5.93 9.37 39.81
C ALA A 331 -6.34 8.27 40.80
N GLU A 332 -5.77 8.29 41.98
CA GLU A 332 -5.99 7.27 43.02
C GLU A 332 -6.72 7.86 44.23
N GLY A 333 -7.54 7.01 44.82
CA GLY A 333 -8.15 7.23 46.15
C GLY A 333 -8.08 5.95 46.95
N ALA A 334 -8.00 6.06 48.27
CA ALA A 334 -8.00 4.90 49.13
C ALA A 334 -8.75 5.17 50.45
N GLU A 335 -9.31 4.11 51.05
CA GLU A 335 -9.89 4.09 52.39
C GLU A 335 -9.50 2.81 53.12
N THR A 336 -9.25 2.92 54.41
CA THR A 336 -8.91 1.77 55.26
C THR A 336 -9.98 1.57 56.31
N LEU A 337 -10.59 0.40 56.29
CA LEU A 337 -11.56 -0.08 57.29
C LEU A 337 -10.83 -0.83 58.42
N ARG A 338 -11.17 -0.54 59.65
CA ARG A 338 -10.59 -1.17 60.85
C ARG A 338 -11.54 -2.17 61.46
#